data_ffbf178906143ac524f4368ece2c4f9a
#
_entry.id   ffbf178906143ac524f4368ece2c4f9a
#
_cell.length_a   1.000
_cell.length_b   1.000
_cell.length_c   1.000
_cell.angle_alpha   90.00
_cell.angle_beta   90.00
_cell.angle_gamma   90.00
#
_symmetry.space_group_name_H-M   'P 1'
#
loop_
_entity.id
_entity.type
_entity.pdbx_description
1 polymer ?
#
loop_
_entity_poly.entity_id
_entity_poly.type
_entity_poly.pdbx_seq_one_letter_code
_entity_poly.pdbx_strand_id
1 'polypeptide(L)'
;MKASRLLALSGLLAALLVGPLAGTAHAQAPREVVIGVIYPLSGNLAQLGIDSVTAIRMAADIFNGRSELNLPSARKTTDGLPGLAGAKIRLIVVDHQGKPELGQAEAERLITQEKVSALIGCVHSSVTATASQVAERYNVPFMNGESSSPTLTERGFKWFFRTSPHDGHFSQAMFDFIRDFEKKRGIKVKTVGIMHEDTLFGADSAKVQDELAKRGGYEVVVKMAYRSRTTSLDAEVTRLKAANPDVFLPTSYTTDATLYVKTAKTLDYIPKLLIAQNAGWVDPAFVQEMRADIEGHITRSPFALDLQAKKPLIREINELFKKQKDNPGGRDISEAPTRALTAFTVLMDAINRARSTGPEDIRKALVAANVPAEQLLMPWTGVRFDEKGQNTGVRAILQQIQKGAYATIYPFDLASADIIYPLPGYKDKK
;
A
#
# COMPACT_ATOMS: atom_id res chain seq x y z
N MET A 1 0.86 37.32 -103.36
CA MET A 1 1.18 38.68 -102.93
C MET A 1 1.10 38.82 -101.40
N LYS A 2 2.17 39.35 -100.83
CA LYS A 2 2.34 39.87 -99.51
C LYS A 2 2.37 38.92 -98.32
N ALA A 3 3.54 38.82 -97.82
CA ALA A 3 4.05 38.23 -96.60
C ALA A 3 3.60 38.99 -95.34
N SER A 4 3.48 38.33 -94.22
CA SER A 4 3.63 38.94 -92.89
C SER A 4 4.19 37.95 -91.90
N ARG A 5 5.30 38.27 -91.27
CA ARG A 5 6.05 37.52 -90.34
C ARG A 5 5.40 37.50 -88.96
N LEU A 6 5.33 36.36 -88.32
CA LEU A 6 4.99 36.25 -86.89
C LEU A 6 6.27 36.02 -86.10
N LEU A 7 6.52 36.91 -85.16
CA LEU A 7 7.54 36.77 -84.11
C LEU A 7 6.94 35.90 -82.96
N ALA A 8 7.68 34.84 -82.62
CA ALA A 8 7.35 34.01 -81.43
C ALA A 8 8.03 34.63 -80.20
N LEU A 9 7.28 34.98 -79.21
CA LEU A 9 7.74 35.31 -77.86
C LEU A 9 7.62 34.08 -77.00
N SER A 10 8.76 33.54 -76.54
CA SER A 10 8.87 32.44 -75.60
C SER A 10 8.74 32.99 -74.18
N GLY A 11 7.59 32.76 -73.56
CA GLY A 11 7.34 33.05 -72.14
C GLY A 11 7.70 31.85 -71.29
N LEU A 12 8.78 31.98 -70.47
CA LEU A 12 9.23 31.00 -69.51
C LEU A 12 8.34 31.08 -68.24
N LEU A 13 7.46 30.11 -68.02
CA LEU A 13 6.61 30.01 -66.83
C LEU A 13 7.39 29.24 -65.76
N ALA A 14 7.98 29.97 -64.77
CA ALA A 14 8.57 29.38 -63.60
C ALA A 14 7.46 28.94 -62.63
N ALA A 15 7.17 27.64 -62.56
CA ALA A 15 6.28 27.03 -61.56
C ALA A 15 7.00 26.97 -60.23
N LEU A 16 6.72 27.85 -59.29
CA LEU A 16 7.09 27.75 -57.90
C LEU A 16 6.31 26.58 -57.24
N LEU A 17 7.00 25.44 -57.05
CA LEU A 17 6.52 24.35 -56.21
C LEU A 17 6.62 24.80 -54.76
N VAL A 18 5.54 25.35 -54.20
CA VAL A 18 5.34 25.47 -52.75
C VAL A 18 4.87 24.11 -52.25
N GLY A 19 5.82 23.26 -51.85
CA GLY A 19 5.51 22.05 -51.12
C GLY A 19 4.89 22.41 -49.74
N PRO A 20 3.85 21.69 -49.29
CA PRO A 20 3.32 21.90 -47.95
C PRO A 20 4.45 21.55 -46.94
N LEU A 21 4.93 22.55 -46.22
CA LEU A 21 5.66 22.34 -44.96
C LEU A 21 4.71 21.60 -44.04
N ALA A 22 4.82 20.26 -44.01
CA ALA A 22 4.25 19.44 -42.96
C ALA A 22 4.94 19.85 -41.66
N GLY A 23 4.41 20.87 -41.01
CA GLY A 23 4.76 21.22 -39.65
C GLY A 23 4.52 19.99 -38.79
N THR A 24 5.59 19.39 -38.29
CA THR A 24 5.50 18.41 -37.22
C THR A 24 4.77 19.09 -36.07
N ALA A 25 3.47 18.77 -35.91
CA ALA A 25 2.72 19.17 -34.74
C ALA A 25 3.44 18.56 -33.54
N HIS A 26 4.30 19.31 -32.90
CA HIS A 26 4.83 18.97 -31.59
C HIS A 26 3.61 18.96 -30.68
N ALA A 27 3.16 17.76 -30.28
CA ALA A 27 2.15 17.62 -29.25
C ALA A 27 2.62 18.45 -28.05
N GLN A 28 1.85 19.48 -27.70
CA GLN A 28 2.19 20.33 -26.56
C GLN A 28 2.28 19.43 -25.33
N ALA A 29 3.38 19.53 -24.58
CA ALA A 29 3.56 18.73 -23.37
C ALA A 29 2.32 18.88 -22.46
N PRO A 30 1.84 17.81 -21.87
CA PRO A 30 0.64 17.88 -21.02
C PRO A 30 0.90 18.84 -19.86
N ARG A 31 -0.08 19.70 -19.57
CA ARG A 31 0.01 20.63 -18.43
C ARG A 31 -0.22 19.96 -17.10
N GLU A 32 -0.95 18.84 -17.10
CA GLU A 32 -1.32 18.07 -15.91
C GLU A 32 -1.19 16.57 -16.13
N VAL A 33 -0.88 15.87 -15.04
CA VAL A 33 -0.98 14.40 -14.89
C VAL A 33 -2.13 14.14 -13.93
N VAL A 34 -3.18 13.49 -14.39
CA VAL A 34 -4.37 13.22 -13.59
C VAL A 34 -4.30 11.79 -13.01
N ILE A 35 -4.38 11.67 -11.70
CA ILE A 35 -4.33 10.38 -10.98
C ILE A 35 -5.63 10.16 -10.24
N GLY A 36 -6.25 8.99 -10.46
CA GLY A 36 -7.40 8.53 -9.71
C GLY A 36 -6.97 7.86 -8.40
N VAL A 37 -7.52 8.32 -7.28
CA VAL A 37 -7.16 7.88 -5.91
C VAL A 37 -8.39 7.28 -5.26
N ILE A 38 -8.39 5.94 -5.06
CA ILE A 38 -9.56 5.18 -4.61
C ILE A 38 -9.29 4.65 -3.20
N TYR A 39 -9.87 5.27 -2.18
CA TYR A 39 -9.62 4.93 -0.76
C TYR A 39 -10.91 4.91 0.06
N PRO A 40 -10.93 4.21 1.24
CA PRO A 40 -12.06 4.28 2.16
C PRO A 40 -11.98 5.59 2.96
N LEU A 41 -12.83 6.56 2.66
CA LEU A 41 -12.93 7.81 3.42
C LEU A 41 -14.07 7.80 4.42
N SER A 42 -14.86 6.72 4.41
CA SER A 42 -15.94 6.43 5.34
C SER A 42 -15.97 4.94 5.70
N GLY A 43 -16.69 4.56 6.74
CA GLY A 43 -16.80 3.18 7.21
C GLY A 43 -15.66 2.74 8.15
N ASN A 44 -15.43 1.43 8.25
CA ASN A 44 -14.57 0.80 9.26
C ASN A 44 -13.06 1.07 9.16
N LEU A 45 -12.59 1.62 8.04
CA LEU A 45 -11.18 2.02 7.85
C LEU A 45 -11.07 3.50 7.42
N ALA A 46 -12.05 4.32 7.77
CA ALA A 46 -12.09 5.71 7.34
C ALA A 46 -10.83 6.49 7.73
N GLN A 47 -10.38 6.40 8.98
CA GLN A 47 -9.21 7.13 9.44
C GLN A 47 -7.94 6.70 8.70
N LEU A 48 -7.76 5.40 8.51
CA LEU A 48 -6.62 4.85 7.77
C LEU A 48 -6.63 5.32 6.30
N GLY A 49 -7.80 5.35 5.66
CA GLY A 49 -7.96 5.86 4.31
C GLY A 49 -7.71 7.37 4.19
N ILE A 50 -8.20 8.16 5.15
CA ILE A 50 -7.96 9.60 5.22
C ILE A 50 -6.48 9.89 5.38
N ASP A 51 -5.79 9.19 6.30
CA ASP A 51 -4.35 9.35 6.52
C ASP A 51 -3.53 8.96 5.27
N SER A 52 -3.94 7.89 4.57
CA SER A 52 -3.31 7.48 3.30
C SER A 52 -3.48 8.53 2.20
N VAL A 53 -4.68 9.08 2.04
CA VAL A 53 -4.94 10.16 1.07
C VAL A 53 -4.19 11.44 1.45
N THR A 54 -4.09 11.76 2.74
CA THR A 54 -3.29 12.88 3.25
C THR A 54 -1.81 12.72 2.85
N ALA A 55 -1.26 11.52 2.98
CA ALA A 55 0.12 11.23 2.58
C ALA A 55 0.31 11.33 1.06
N ILE A 56 -0.67 10.88 0.26
CA ILE A 56 -0.65 11.03 -1.21
C ILE A 56 -0.74 12.50 -1.62
N ARG A 57 -1.60 13.31 -1.00
CA ARG A 57 -1.69 14.76 -1.24
C ARG A 57 -0.37 15.46 -0.91
N MET A 58 0.19 15.17 0.26
CA MET A 58 1.50 15.67 0.66
C MET A 58 2.58 15.31 -0.37
N ALA A 59 2.60 14.07 -0.86
CA ALA A 59 3.54 13.65 -1.90
C ALA A 59 3.30 14.41 -3.22
N ALA A 60 2.04 14.58 -3.64
CA ALA A 60 1.72 15.36 -4.85
C ALA A 60 2.19 16.82 -4.72
N ASP A 61 2.04 17.44 -3.56
CA ASP A 61 2.53 18.80 -3.28
C ASP A 61 4.06 18.87 -3.34
N ILE A 62 4.77 17.84 -2.84
CA ILE A 62 6.23 17.73 -2.95
C ILE A 62 6.67 17.71 -4.41
N PHE A 63 6.01 16.94 -5.27
CA PHE A 63 6.31 16.89 -6.71
C PHE A 63 5.87 18.15 -7.45
N ASN A 64 4.78 18.78 -7.03
CA ASN A 64 4.26 20.01 -7.62
C ASN A 64 5.05 21.27 -7.24
N GLY A 65 5.89 21.17 -6.21
CA GLY A 65 6.76 22.23 -5.70
C GLY A 65 8.25 21.92 -5.94
N ARG A 66 9.07 22.57 -5.11
CA ARG A 66 10.51 22.30 -5.02
C ARG A 66 10.80 21.52 -3.75
N SER A 67 11.58 20.45 -3.88
CA SER A 67 11.92 19.60 -2.74
C SER A 67 13.36 19.15 -2.76
N GLU A 68 14.00 19.09 -1.58
CA GLU A 68 15.32 18.51 -1.37
C GLU A 68 15.24 17.06 -0.85
N LEU A 69 14.03 16.52 -0.65
CA LEU A 69 13.82 15.17 -0.14
C LEU A 69 14.38 14.12 -1.10
N ASN A 70 15.03 13.10 -0.54
CA ASN A 70 15.57 11.99 -1.32
C ASN A 70 14.48 10.95 -1.66
N LEU A 71 13.42 11.40 -2.32
CA LEU A 71 12.36 10.55 -2.86
C LEU A 71 12.60 10.27 -4.35
N PRO A 72 12.08 9.16 -4.90
CA PRO A 72 12.20 8.84 -6.32
C PRO A 72 11.71 10.01 -7.17
N SER A 73 12.55 10.46 -8.12
CA SER A 73 12.30 11.59 -9.05
C SER A 73 11.88 12.93 -8.43
N ALA A 74 11.93 13.09 -7.09
CA ALA A 74 11.54 14.34 -6.42
C ALA A 74 12.72 15.29 -6.17
N ARG A 75 13.93 14.93 -6.62
CA ARG A 75 15.14 15.70 -6.32
C ARG A 75 15.23 17.03 -7.05
N LYS A 76 15.54 18.10 -6.29
CA LYS A 76 16.15 19.40 -6.73
C LYS A 76 15.52 20.01 -7.97
N THR A 77 14.25 19.83 -8.22
CA THR A 77 13.76 20.10 -9.52
C THR A 77 12.71 21.19 -9.57
N THR A 78 12.53 21.61 -10.72
CA THR A 78 11.49 22.44 -11.30
C THR A 78 10.12 22.10 -10.71
N ASP A 79 9.28 23.08 -10.57
CA ASP A 79 7.86 22.93 -10.22
C ASP A 79 7.16 21.92 -11.15
N GLY A 80 6.78 20.75 -10.65
CA GLY A 80 6.15 19.66 -11.39
C GLY A 80 7.13 18.57 -11.88
N LEU A 81 6.66 17.69 -12.76
CA LEU A 81 7.42 16.55 -13.26
C LEU A 81 8.38 16.98 -14.40
N PRO A 82 9.71 16.91 -14.20
CA PRO A 82 10.68 17.39 -15.20
C PRO A 82 10.61 16.66 -16.55
N GLY A 83 10.36 15.34 -16.51
CA GLY A 83 10.19 14.52 -17.72
C GLY A 83 8.99 14.92 -18.57
N LEU A 84 8.05 15.67 -18.01
CA LEU A 84 6.83 16.18 -18.65
C LEU A 84 6.82 17.71 -18.69
N ALA A 85 8.01 18.34 -18.83
CA ALA A 85 8.16 19.79 -18.92
C ALA A 85 7.49 20.58 -17.78
N GLY A 86 7.50 20.03 -16.56
CA GLY A 86 6.93 20.67 -15.39
C GLY A 86 5.40 20.44 -15.22
N ALA A 87 4.84 19.42 -15.87
CA ALA A 87 3.42 19.06 -15.68
C ALA A 87 3.09 18.87 -14.21
N LYS A 88 1.98 19.45 -13.76
CA LYS A 88 1.49 19.34 -12.38
C LYS A 88 0.67 18.07 -12.20
N ILE A 89 0.72 17.53 -10.99
CA ILE A 89 -0.11 16.39 -10.61
C ILE A 89 -1.44 16.90 -10.08
N ARG A 90 -2.52 16.35 -10.61
CA ARG A 90 -3.89 16.57 -10.14
C ARG A 90 -4.48 15.26 -9.66
N LEU A 91 -4.99 15.25 -8.44
CA LEU A 91 -5.61 14.09 -7.82
C LEU A 91 -7.13 14.17 -7.90
N ILE A 92 -7.78 13.07 -8.29
CA ILE A 92 -9.23 12.88 -8.15
C ILE A 92 -9.44 11.79 -7.13
N VAL A 93 -9.90 12.19 -5.94
CA VAL A 93 -10.05 11.31 -4.78
C VAL A 93 -11.50 10.88 -4.66
N VAL A 94 -11.73 9.58 -4.48
CA VAL A 94 -13.05 8.97 -4.34
C VAL A 94 -13.12 8.01 -3.16
N ASP A 95 -14.32 7.91 -2.56
CA ASP A 95 -14.62 7.05 -1.42
C ASP A 95 -15.32 5.77 -1.86
N HIS A 96 -14.71 4.63 -1.66
CA HIS A 96 -15.33 3.33 -1.93
C HIS A 96 -16.04 2.71 -0.72
N GLN A 97 -16.02 3.33 0.46
CA GLN A 97 -16.77 2.91 1.68
C GLN A 97 -16.49 1.45 2.13
N GLY A 98 -15.39 0.84 1.68
CA GLY A 98 -15.10 -0.57 1.88
C GLY A 98 -15.98 -1.54 1.06
N LYS A 99 -16.62 -1.05 -0.02
CA LYS A 99 -17.56 -1.81 -0.87
C LYS A 99 -16.94 -2.10 -2.24
N PRO A 100 -16.77 -3.37 -2.63
CA PRO A 100 -16.18 -3.76 -3.92
C PRO A 100 -16.91 -3.16 -5.13
N GLU A 101 -18.24 -3.12 -5.09
CA GLU A 101 -19.07 -2.56 -6.16
C GLU A 101 -18.86 -1.05 -6.36
N LEU A 102 -18.65 -0.30 -5.28
CA LEU A 102 -18.32 1.13 -5.39
C LEU A 102 -16.90 1.33 -5.90
N GLY A 103 -15.93 0.53 -5.46
CA GLY A 103 -14.57 0.59 -5.99
C GLY A 103 -14.51 0.30 -7.49
N GLN A 104 -15.32 -0.67 -7.96
CA GLN A 104 -15.46 -0.97 -9.38
C GLN A 104 -16.06 0.21 -10.16
N ALA A 105 -17.17 0.75 -9.70
CA ALA A 105 -17.86 1.87 -10.36
C ALA A 105 -16.99 3.12 -10.44
N GLU A 106 -16.31 3.46 -9.34
CA GLU A 106 -15.43 4.63 -9.30
C GLU A 106 -14.18 4.44 -10.18
N ALA A 107 -13.60 3.23 -10.24
CA ALA A 107 -12.50 2.95 -11.15
C ALA A 107 -12.93 3.17 -12.62
N GLU A 108 -14.11 2.69 -12.99
CA GLU A 108 -14.65 2.88 -14.35
C GLU A 108 -14.92 4.36 -14.67
N ARG A 109 -15.52 5.10 -13.74
CA ARG A 109 -15.78 6.54 -13.88
C ARG A 109 -14.47 7.33 -14.05
N LEU A 110 -13.48 7.09 -13.20
CA LEU A 110 -12.18 7.74 -13.25
C LEU A 110 -11.47 7.50 -14.59
N ILE A 111 -11.56 6.30 -15.14
CA ILE A 111 -10.95 5.96 -16.43
C ILE A 111 -11.72 6.55 -17.59
N THR A 112 -13.06 6.36 -17.61
CA THR A 112 -13.87 6.66 -18.80
C THR A 112 -14.29 8.13 -18.89
N GLN A 113 -14.53 8.78 -17.76
CA GLN A 113 -15.00 10.17 -17.70
C GLN A 113 -13.87 11.14 -17.38
N GLU A 114 -13.07 10.85 -16.35
CA GLU A 114 -11.99 11.75 -15.91
C GLU A 114 -10.68 11.55 -16.67
N LYS A 115 -10.55 10.47 -17.45
CA LYS A 115 -9.39 10.18 -18.30
C LYS A 115 -8.07 10.15 -17.51
N VAL A 116 -8.08 9.53 -16.34
CA VAL A 116 -6.89 9.44 -15.49
C VAL A 116 -5.76 8.64 -16.17
N SER A 117 -4.51 9.06 -15.95
CA SER A 117 -3.31 8.38 -16.48
C SER A 117 -3.02 7.07 -15.75
N ALA A 118 -3.38 6.99 -14.48
CA ALA A 118 -3.23 5.81 -13.63
C ALA A 118 -4.20 5.87 -12.44
N LEU A 119 -4.44 4.71 -11.83
CA LEU A 119 -5.16 4.57 -10.57
C LEU A 119 -4.21 4.19 -9.43
N ILE A 120 -4.50 4.65 -8.22
CA ILE A 120 -3.86 4.20 -6.98
C ILE A 120 -4.89 3.91 -5.91
N GLY A 121 -4.67 2.86 -5.14
CA GLY A 121 -5.55 2.42 -4.05
C GLY A 121 -5.52 0.89 -3.95
N CYS A 122 -6.44 0.28 -3.41
CA CYS A 122 -7.36 0.52 -2.33
C CYS A 122 -6.71 -0.07 -1.06
N VAL A 123 -7.32 0.03 0.09
CA VAL A 123 -6.85 -0.67 1.30
C VAL A 123 -7.41 -2.10 1.35
N HIS A 124 -8.72 -2.23 1.12
CA HIS A 124 -9.42 -3.50 1.15
C HIS A 124 -9.07 -4.38 -0.07
N SER A 125 -8.58 -5.61 0.16
CA SER A 125 -8.22 -6.52 -0.93
C SER A 125 -9.38 -6.85 -1.85
N SER A 126 -10.60 -7.01 -1.33
CA SER A 126 -11.81 -7.25 -2.13
C SER A 126 -12.16 -6.07 -3.06
N VAL A 127 -11.98 -4.83 -2.58
CA VAL A 127 -12.18 -3.62 -3.40
C VAL A 127 -11.08 -3.49 -4.46
N THR A 128 -9.82 -3.74 -4.08
CA THR A 128 -8.71 -3.76 -5.02
C THR A 128 -8.90 -4.79 -6.12
N ALA A 129 -9.45 -5.96 -5.79
CA ALA A 129 -9.73 -7.01 -6.77
C ALA A 129 -10.67 -6.51 -7.88
N THR A 130 -11.78 -5.85 -7.53
CA THR A 130 -12.76 -5.33 -8.49
C THR A 130 -12.27 -4.09 -9.23
N ALA A 131 -11.69 -3.12 -8.52
CA ALA A 131 -11.18 -1.88 -9.12
C ALA A 131 -10.03 -2.15 -10.10
N SER A 132 -9.07 -3.02 -9.74
CA SER A 132 -7.96 -3.38 -10.62
C SER A 132 -8.38 -4.25 -11.82
N GLN A 133 -9.48 -4.99 -11.72
CA GLN A 133 -10.06 -5.71 -12.86
C GLN A 133 -10.60 -4.71 -13.92
N VAL A 134 -11.17 -3.60 -13.49
CA VAL A 134 -11.56 -2.51 -14.39
C VAL A 134 -10.32 -1.90 -15.06
N ALA A 135 -9.29 -1.59 -14.27
CA ALA A 135 -8.04 -1.05 -14.79
C ALA A 135 -7.39 -1.97 -15.84
N GLU A 136 -7.37 -3.28 -15.59
CA GLU A 136 -6.90 -4.29 -16.57
C GLU A 136 -7.70 -4.28 -17.86
N ARG A 137 -9.04 -4.23 -17.77
CA ARG A 137 -9.94 -4.16 -18.92
C ARG A 137 -9.72 -2.94 -19.81
N TYR A 138 -9.39 -1.80 -19.19
CA TYR A 138 -9.18 -0.54 -19.90
C TYR A 138 -7.70 -0.24 -20.20
N ASN A 139 -6.79 -1.14 -19.87
CA ASN A 139 -5.34 -0.95 -20.04
C ASN A 139 -4.82 0.32 -19.35
N VAL A 140 -5.19 0.52 -18.09
CA VAL A 140 -4.73 1.64 -17.26
C VAL A 140 -3.93 1.09 -16.07
N PRO A 141 -2.71 1.60 -15.78
CA PRO A 141 -1.94 1.15 -14.64
C PRO A 141 -2.68 1.34 -13.32
N PHE A 142 -2.69 0.28 -12.51
CA PHE A 142 -3.22 0.30 -11.14
C PHE A 142 -2.07 0.07 -10.15
N MET A 143 -1.74 1.08 -9.38
CA MET A 143 -0.73 1.01 -8.33
C MET A 143 -1.39 0.68 -6.99
N ASN A 144 -0.89 -0.35 -6.30
CA ASN A 144 -1.37 -0.75 -4.99
C ASN A 144 -0.27 -0.64 -3.93
N GLY A 145 -0.59 0.02 -2.83
CA GLY A 145 0.28 0.15 -1.66
C GLY A 145 -0.07 -0.81 -0.53
N GLU A 146 -1.36 -1.04 -0.25
CA GLU A 146 -1.77 -1.60 1.04
C GLU A 146 -2.43 -2.98 0.98
N SER A 147 -3.22 -3.27 -0.07
CA SER A 147 -3.92 -4.55 -0.16
C SER A 147 -2.95 -5.72 -0.25
N SER A 148 -3.08 -6.68 0.64
CA SER A 148 -2.05 -7.70 0.88
C SER A 148 -2.44 -9.12 0.45
N SER A 149 -3.67 -9.38 -0.03
CA SER A 149 -4.05 -10.69 -0.56
C SER A 149 -3.08 -11.15 -1.66
N PRO A 150 -2.45 -12.33 -1.55
CA PRO A 150 -1.58 -12.89 -2.60
C PRO A 150 -2.30 -13.04 -3.93
N THR A 151 -3.59 -13.40 -3.91
CA THR A 151 -4.41 -13.61 -5.10
C THR A 151 -4.40 -12.41 -6.05
N LEU A 152 -4.19 -11.17 -5.55
CA LEU A 152 -4.18 -9.97 -6.38
C LEU A 152 -3.11 -9.97 -7.47
N THR A 153 -1.96 -10.60 -7.25
CA THR A 153 -0.87 -10.75 -8.22
C THR A 153 -0.86 -12.10 -8.94
N GLU A 154 -1.78 -13.02 -8.59
CA GLU A 154 -1.86 -14.35 -9.22
C GLU A 154 -2.91 -14.42 -10.38
N ARG A 155 -3.53 -13.28 -10.73
CA ARG A 155 -4.60 -13.20 -11.74
C ARG A 155 -4.10 -13.07 -13.18
N GLY A 156 -2.77 -13.00 -13.40
CA GLY A 156 -2.17 -12.80 -14.71
C GLY A 156 -2.38 -11.39 -15.28
N PHE A 157 -2.69 -10.41 -14.43
CA PHE A 157 -2.90 -9.02 -14.86
C PHE A 157 -1.58 -8.36 -15.24
N LYS A 158 -1.60 -7.55 -16.29
CA LYS A 158 -0.44 -6.82 -16.81
C LYS A 158 -0.38 -5.37 -16.35
N TRP A 159 -1.48 -4.87 -15.81
CA TRP A 159 -1.67 -3.46 -15.44
C TRP A 159 -1.73 -3.24 -13.93
N PHE A 160 -1.57 -4.30 -13.15
CA PHE A 160 -1.55 -4.25 -11.69
C PHE A 160 -0.12 -4.31 -11.15
N PHE A 161 0.24 -3.36 -10.26
CA PHE A 161 1.55 -3.28 -9.63
C PHE A 161 1.40 -3.08 -8.12
N ARG A 162 2.08 -3.88 -7.32
CA ARG A 162 2.06 -3.78 -5.86
C ARG A 162 3.44 -3.54 -5.29
N THR A 163 3.63 -2.40 -4.60
CA THR A 163 4.91 -2.06 -3.98
C THR A 163 5.16 -2.82 -2.69
N SER A 164 4.14 -3.10 -1.90
CA SER A 164 4.26 -3.69 -0.56
C SER A 164 4.33 -5.21 -0.56
N PRO A 165 4.80 -5.83 0.56
CA PRO A 165 4.65 -7.26 0.78
C PRO A 165 3.19 -7.69 0.70
N HIS A 166 2.95 -8.92 0.30
CA HIS A 166 1.65 -9.59 0.44
C HIS A 166 1.65 -10.54 1.65
N ASP A 167 0.48 -11.12 1.97
CA ASP A 167 0.29 -11.93 3.17
C ASP A 167 1.21 -13.17 3.21
N GLY A 168 1.67 -13.67 2.06
CA GLY A 168 2.69 -14.71 2.00
C GLY A 168 4.02 -14.26 2.61
N HIS A 169 4.50 -13.05 2.26
CA HIS A 169 5.73 -12.49 2.82
C HIS A 169 5.57 -12.16 4.31
N PHE A 170 4.45 -11.59 4.68
CA PHE A 170 4.16 -11.23 6.06
C PHE A 170 4.04 -12.45 6.98
N SER A 171 3.26 -13.44 6.57
CA SER A 171 3.09 -14.67 7.34
C SER A 171 4.39 -15.46 7.43
N GLN A 172 5.22 -15.47 6.37
CA GLN A 172 6.55 -16.09 6.45
C GLN A 172 7.40 -15.43 7.54
N ALA A 173 7.39 -14.08 7.62
CA ALA A 173 8.12 -13.38 8.68
C ALA A 173 7.57 -13.68 10.09
N MET A 174 6.26 -13.90 10.23
CA MET A 174 5.64 -14.30 11.50
C MET A 174 6.14 -15.70 11.93
N PHE A 175 6.17 -16.67 11.03
CA PHE A 175 6.65 -18.02 11.33
C PHE A 175 8.17 -18.09 11.50
N ASP A 176 8.94 -17.28 10.77
CA ASP A 176 10.36 -17.12 11.00
C ASP A 176 10.64 -16.56 12.40
N PHE A 177 9.88 -15.55 12.81
CA PHE A 177 9.93 -15.01 14.17
C PHE A 177 9.60 -16.08 15.21
N ILE A 178 8.53 -16.85 15.07
CA ILE A 178 8.17 -17.92 16.01
C ILE A 178 9.35 -18.88 16.18
N ARG A 179 9.91 -19.40 15.09
CA ARG A 179 11.05 -20.31 15.09
C ARG A 179 12.30 -19.71 15.78
N ASP A 180 12.63 -18.47 15.46
CA ASP A 180 13.82 -17.81 15.99
C ASP A 180 13.62 -17.39 17.45
N PHE A 181 12.38 -17.06 17.84
CA PHE A 181 12.00 -16.78 19.21
C PHE A 181 12.05 -18.01 20.10
N GLU A 182 11.58 -19.18 19.60
CA GLU A 182 11.73 -20.46 20.29
C GLU A 182 13.21 -20.72 20.65
N LYS A 183 14.11 -20.55 19.68
CA LYS A 183 15.57 -20.72 19.89
C LYS A 183 16.12 -19.71 20.90
N LYS A 184 15.73 -18.43 20.76
CA LYS A 184 16.25 -17.35 21.62
C LYS A 184 15.80 -17.50 23.08
N ARG A 185 14.58 -18.01 23.33
CA ARG A 185 13.98 -18.13 24.67
C ARG A 185 14.08 -19.55 25.28
N GLY A 186 14.48 -20.53 24.51
CA GLY A 186 14.48 -21.92 24.96
C GLY A 186 13.08 -22.49 25.24
N ILE A 187 12.06 -21.97 24.53
CA ILE A 187 10.67 -22.42 24.63
C ILE A 187 10.30 -23.28 23.43
N LYS A 188 9.16 -23.96 23.49
CA LYS A 188 8.60 -24.68 22.36
C LYS A 188 7.16 -24.27 22.11
N VAL A 189 6.88 -23.84 20.88
CA VAL A 189 5.54 -23.64 20.34
C VAL A 189 5.10 -24.94 19.68
N LYS A 190 3.90 -25.42 19.97
CA LYS A 190 3.33 -26.63 19.37
C LYS A 190 2.07 -26.34 18.58
N THR A 191 1.27 -25.43 19.08
CA THR A 191 -0.10 -25.20 18.62
C THR A 191 -0.32 -23.77 18.16
N VAL A 192 -1.13 -23.63 17.11
CA VAL A 192 -1.52 -22.34 16.51
C VAL A 192 -3.03 -22.27 16.41
N GLY A 193 -3.59 -21.12 16.77
CA GLY A 193 -4.99 -20.77 16.52
C GLY A 193 -5.08 -19.70 15.44
N ILE A 194 -5.96 -19.87 14.47
CA ILE A 194 -6.20 -18.92 13.38
C ILE A 194 -7.65 -18.45 13.43
N MET A 195 -7.87 -17.13 13.45
CA MET A 195 -9.19 -16.52 13.36
C MET A 195 -9.16 -15.35 12.39
N HIS A 196 -10.12 -15.30 11.47
CA HIS A 196 -10.09 -14.30 10.42
C HIS A 196 -11.49 -13.83 10.01
N GLU A 197 -11.57 -12.60 9.52
CA GLU A 197 -12.78 -12.12 8.85
C GLU A 197 -12.97 -12.83 7.50
N ASP A 198 -14.19 -12.85 6.97
CA ASP A 198 -14.57 -13.68 5.81
C ASP A 198 -14.36 -13.03 4.45
N THR A 199 -13.70 -11.85 4.37
CA THR A 199 -13.39 -11.24 3.08
C THR A 199 -12.13 -11.85 2.43
N LEU A 200 -11.80 -11.41 1.21
CA LEU A 200 -10.62 -11.89 0.48
C LEU A 200 -9.32 -11.75 1.30
N PHE A 201 -9.17 -10.66 2.08
CA PHE A 201 -7.99 -10.46 2.93
C PHE A 201 -7.88 -11.52 4.01
N GLY A 202 -8.93 -11.71 4.81
CA GLY A 202 -8.91 -12.69 5.90
C GLY A 202 -8.78 -14.12 5.41
N ALA A 203 -9.52 -14.50 4.36
CA ALA A 203 -9.50 -15.84 3.80
C ALA A 203 -8.12 -16.22 3.23
N ASP A 204 -7.50 -15.34 2.45
CA ASP A 204 -6.17 -15.58 1.87
C ASP A 204 -5.08 -15.61 2.94
N SER A 205 -5.14 -14.69 3.92
CA SER A 205 -4.22 -14.68 5.06
C SER A 205 -4.29 -16.00 5.84
N ALA A 206 -5.48 -16.45 6.19
CA ALA A 206 -5.69 -17.68 6.94
C ALA A 206 -5.24 -18.93 6.16
N LYS A 207 -5.42 -18.94 4.83
CA LYS A 207 -4.90 -20.00 3.98
C LYS A 207 -3.37 -20.09 4.05
N VAL A 208 -2.68 -18.96 3.87
CA VAL A 208 -1.22 -18.90 3.93
C VAL A 208 -0.70 -19.27 5.32
N GLN A 209 -1.34 -18.79 6.38
CA GLN A 209 -0.95 -19.11 7.76
C GLN A 209 -1.10 -20.61 8.06
N ASP A 210 -2.18 -21.23 7.63
CA ASP A 210 -2.44 -22.68 7.78
C ASP A 210 -1.38 -23.52 7.04
N GLU A 211 -1.04 -23.14 5.79
CA GLU A 211 -0.01 -23.79 5.00
C GLU A 211 1.39 -23.68 5.66
N LEU A 212 1.72 -22.48 6.16
CA LEU A 212 3.00 -22.24 6.85
C LEU A 212 3.09 -22.95 8.21
N ALA A 213 1.99 -22.99 8.96
CA ALA A 213 1.91 -23.73 10.21
C ALA A 213 2.20 -25.22 10.00
N LYS A 214 1.52 -25.83 9.03
CA LYS A 214 1.72 -27.25 8.68
C LYS A 214 3.16 -27.52 8.21
N ARG A 215 3.71 -26.65 7.36
CA ARG A 215 5.09 -26.76 6.88
C ARG A 215 6.12 -26.64 8.02
N GLY A 216 5.84 -25.78 9.00
CA GLY A 216 6.66 -25.56 10.18
C GLY A 216 6.51 -26.65 11.25
N GLY A 217 5.59 -27.60 11.08
CA GLY A 217 5.31 -28.66 12.06
C GLY A 217 4.48 -28.19 13.25
N TYR A 218 3.76 -27.08 13.12
CA TYR A 218 2.82 -26.59 14.13
C TYR A 218 1.43 -27.17 13.90
N GLU A 219 0.77 -27.60 14.97
CA GLU A 219 -0.60 -28.09 14.92
C GLU A 219 -1.58 -26.90 14.93
N VAL A 220 -2.47 -26.83 13.95
CA VAL A 220 -3.55 -25.83 13.91
C VAL A 220 -4.74 -26.40 14.70
N VAL A 221 -4.82 -26.06 15.99
CA VAL A 221 -5.86 -26.58 16.90
C VAL A 221 -7.21 -25.91 16.75
N VAL A 222 -7.24 -24.72 16.16
CA VAL A 222 -8.46 -24.00 15.82
C VAL A 222 -8.23 -23.11 14.61
N LYS A 223 -9.14 -23.20 13.63
CA LYS A 223 -9.21 -22.30 12.49
C LYS A 223 -10.67 -21.94 12.26
N MET A 224 -10.97 -20.65 12.24
CA MET A 224 -12.34 -20.18 12.11
C MET A 224 -12.44 -18.83 11.41
N ALA A 225 -13.46 -18.72 10.55
CA ALA A 225 -13.88 -17.47 9.95
C ALA A 225 -15.04 -16.88 10.75
N TYR A 226 -15.10 -15.56 10.79
CA TYR A 226 -16.27 -14.82 11.23
C TYR A 226 -16.70 -13.81 10.16
N ARG A 227 -17.96 -13.39 10.20
CA ARG A 227 -18.47 -12.41 9.25
C ARG A 227 -17.84 -11.04 9.52
N SER A 228 -17.23 -10.45 8.52
CA SER A 228 -16.69 -9.08 8.61
C SER A 228 -17.79 -8.10 9.03
N ARG A 229 -17.47 -7.19 9.96
CA ARG A 229 -18.40 -6.26 10.61
C ARG A 229 -19.47 -6.98 11.46
N THR A 230 -19.13 -8.12 12.03
CA THR A 230 -19.99 -8.77 13.04
C THR A 230 -20.17 -7.88 14.26
N THR A 231 -21.26 -8.10 14.99
CA THR A 231 -21.54 -7.40 16.25
C THR A 231 -21.20 -8.23 17.49
N SER A 232 -20.84 -9.51 17.34
CA SER A 232 -20.40 -10.40 18.43
C SER A 232 -19.33 -11.36 17.92
N LEU A 233 -18.36 -11.66 18.80
CA LEU A 233 -17.33 -12.69 18.66
C LEU A 233 -17.31 -13.64 19.87
N ASP A 234 -18.40 -13.71 20.65
CA ASP A 234 -18.45 -14.52 21.87
C ASP A 234 -18.22 -16.01 21.60
N ALA A 235 -18.83 -16.54 20.54
CA ALA A 235 -18.68 -17.94 20.15
C ALA A 235 -17.23 -18.24 19.69
N GLU A 236 -16.66 -17.38 18.89
CA GLU A 236 -15.31 -17.51 18.35
C GLU A 236 -14.26 -17.44 19.47
N VAL A 237 -14.37 -16.45 20.35
CA VAL A 237 -13.43 -16.29 21.48
C VAL A 237 -13.59 -17.42 22.49
N THR A 238 -14.81 -17.91 22.75
CA THR A 238 -15.04 -19.08 23.60
C THR A 238 -14.36 -20.32 23.04
N ARG A 239 -14.48 -20.59 21.74
CA ARG A 239 -13.79 -21.70 21.07
C ARG A 239 -12.27 -21.53 21.11
N LEU A 240 -11.77 -20.29 20.87
CA LEU A 240 -10.35 -19.97 20.95
C LEU A 240 -9.80 -20.22 22.38
N LYS A 241 -10.54 -19.78 23.42
CA LYS A 241 -10.21 -20.02 24.82
C LYS A 241 -10.16 -21.51 25.15
N ALA A 242 -11.11 -22.30 24.67
CA ALA A 242 -11.14 -23.75 24.88
C ALA A 242 -9.96 -24.46 24.17
N ALA A 243 -9.60 -24.03 22.96
CA ALA A 243 -8.46 -24.57 22.22
C ALA A 243 -7.10 -24.15 22.80
N ASN A 244 -7.03 -22.97 23.42
CA ASN A 244 -5.86 -22.40 24.11
C ASN A 244 -4.54 -22.59 23.36
N PRO A 245 -4.39 -22.11 22.12
CA PRO A 245 -3.19 -22.29 21.33
C PRO A 245 -1.97 -21.57 21.95
N ASP A 246 -0.76 -22.07 21.68
CA ASP A 246 0.48 -21.40 22.09
C ASP A 246 0.66 -20.06 21.39
N VAL A 247 0.23 -19.97 20.11
CA VAL A 247 0.24 -18.73 19.32
C VAL A 247 -1.13 -18.51 18.70
N PHE A 248 -1.64 -17.31 18.84
CA PHE A 248 -2.89 -16.87 18.20
C PHE A 248 -2.59 -15.90 17.05
N LEU A 249 -3.13 -16.19 15.86
CA LEU A 249 -2.94 -15.45 14.63
C LEU A 249 -4.28 -14.84 14.15
N PRO A 250 -4.67 -13.65 14.63
CA PRO A 250 -5.86 -12.97 14.15
C PRO A 250 -5.61 -12.21 12.84
N THR A 251 -6.62 -12.21 11.95
CA THR A 251 -6.71 -11.35 10.78
C THR A 251 -8.02 -10.59 10.82
N SER A 252 -7.96 -9.27 11.04
CA SER A 252 -9.13 -8.42 11.29
C SER A 252 -8.94 -7.01 10.81
N TYR A 253 -10.04 -6.33 10.46
CA TYR A 253 -10.06 -4.87 10.34
C TYR A 253 -10.25 -4.20 11.71
N THR A 254 -10.15 -2.87 11.76
CA THR A 254 -10.11 -2.10 13.02
C THR A 254 -11.30 -2.38 13.96
N THR A 255 -12.52 -2.34 13.43
CA THR A 255 -13.73 -2.59 14.25
C THR A 255 -13.79 -4.01 14.81
N ASP A 256 -13.37 -4.98 14.01
CA ASP A 256 -13.39 -6.40 14.40
C ASP A 256 -12.26 -6.69 15.41
N ALA A 257 -11.11 -6.06 15.26
CA ALA A 257 -9.98 -6.14 16.21
C ALA A 257 -10.38 -5.56 17.57
N THR A 258 -11.04 -4.40 17.58
CA THR A 258 -11.60 -3.78 18.78
C THR A 258 -12.63 -4.70 19.46
N LEU A 259 -13.53 -5.29 18.68
CA LEU A 259 -14.53 -6.22 19.19
C LEU A 259 -13.88 -7.47 19.80
N TYR A 260 -12.87 -8.05 19.12
CA TYR A 260 -12.11 -9.17 19.67
C TYR A 260 -11.51 -8.86 21.04
N VAL A 261 -10.81 -7.72 21.18
CA VAL A 261 -10.16 -7.35 22.43
C VAL A 261 -11.17 -7.17 23.55
N LYS A 262 -12.30 -6.48 23.28
CA LYS A 262 -13.37 -6.29 24.26
C LYS A 262 -14.02 -7.62 24.68
N THR A 263 -14.30 -8.51 23.72
CA THR A 263 -14.85 -9.84 23.99
C THR A 263 -13.88 -10.71 24.78
N ALA A 264 -12.60 -10.73 24.38
CA ALA A 264 -11.55 -11.49 25.07
C ALA A 264 -11.40 -11.04 26.52
N LYS A 265 -11.45 -9.72 26.77
CA LYS A 265 -11.42 -9.14 28.12
C LYS A 265 -12.64 -9.55 28.94
N THR A 266 -13.83 -9.50 28.36
CA THR A 266 -15.09 -9.92 29.03
C THR A 266 -15.06 -11.40 29.40
N LEU A 267 -14.50 -12.25 28.52
CA LEU A 267 -14.39 -13.69 28.74
C LEU A 267 -13.14 -14.09 29.54
N ASP A 268 -12.36 -13.11 30.02
CA ASP A 268 -11.09 -13.32 30.73
C ASP A 268 -10.18 -14.32 29.98
N TYR A 269 -9.92 -14.03 28.71
CA TYR A 269 -9.04 -14.82 27.87
C TYR A 269 -7.86 -13.98 27.34
N ILE A 270 -6.68 -14.47 27.58
CA ILE A 270 -5.43 -13.88 27.07
C ILE A 270 -4.61 -15.00 26.42
N PRO A 271 -4.30 -14.92 25.12
CA PRO A 271 -3.41 -15.88 24.49
C PRO A 271 -1.97 -15.70 25.01
N LYS A 272 -1.19 -16.78 25.07
CA LYS A 272 0.24 -16.71 25.49
C LYS A 272 1.05 -15.79 24.59
N LEU A 273 0.80 -15.85 23.28
CA LEU A 273 1.39 -15.03 22.24
C LEU A 273 0.34 -14.72 21.19
N LEU A 274 0.21 -13.45 20.81
CA LEU A 274 -0.66 -12.99 19.72
C LEU A 274 0.20 -12.29 18.67
N ILE A 275 0.07 -12.72 17.39
CA ILE A 275 0.72 -12.08 16.26
C ILE A 275 -0.33 -11.79 15.20
N ALA A 276 -0.75 -10.55 15.12
CA ALA A 276 -1.80 -10.13 14.21
C ALA A 276 -1.30 -9.94 12.77
N GLN A 277 -2.17 -10.30 11.82
CA GLN A 277 -1.92 -10.11 10.38
C GLN A 277 -2.16 -8.65 9.97
N ASN A 278 -2.02 -7.68 10.84
CA ASN A 278 -2.16 -6.26 10.49
C ASN A 278 -3.63 -5.77 10.40
N ALA A 279 -3.88 -4.86 9.50
CA ALA A 279 -5.07 -4.06 9.31
C ALA A 279 -5.49 -3.34 10.60
N GLY A 280 -6.36 -3.93 11.42
CA GLY A 280 -6.80 -3.30 12.65
C GLY A 280 -5.67 -3.01 13.65
N TRP A 281 -4.68 -3.90 13.77
CA TRP A 281 -3.59 -3.75 14.75
C TRP A 281 -2.52 -2.71 14.39
N VAL A 282 -2.56 -2.11 13.19
CA VAL A 282 -1.65 -1.01 12.80
C VAL A 282 -2.39 0.33 12.68
N ASP A 283 -3.68 0.34 12.97
CA ASP A 283 -4.48 1.56 13.00
C ASP A 283 -4.20 2.32 14.32
N PRO A 284 -3.69 3.56 14.27
CA PRO A 284 -3.49 4.35 15.48
C PRO A 284 -4.76 4.56 16.32
N ALA A 285 -5.93 4.59 15.68
CA ALA A 285 -7.20 4.71 16.38
C ALA A 285 -7.48 3.51 17.29
N PHE A 286 -7.13 2.29 16.83
CA PHE A 286 -7.23 1.08 17.64
C PHE A 286 -6.33 1.16 18.87
N VAL A 287 -5.08 1.61 18.71
CA VAL A 287 -4.15 1.74 19.84
C VAL A 287 -4.66 2.77 20.84
N GLN A 288 -5.17 3.89 20.37
CA GLN A 288 -5.73 4.95 21.24
C GLN A 288 -6.98 4.49 21.98
N GLU A 289 -7.84 3.68 21.37
CA GLU A 289 -9.05 3.14 21.97
C GLU A 289 -8.74 2.05 22.98
N MET A 290 -7.89 1.08 22.62
CA MET A 290 -7.66 -0.12 23.44
C MET A 290 -6.60 0.09 24.53
N ARG A 291 -5.69 1.05 24.35
CA ARG A 291 -4.68 1.42 25.37
C ARG A 291 -3.95 0.22 25.98
N ALA A 292 -3.98 0.08 27.31
CA ALA A 292 -3.32 -0.99 28.03
C ALA A 292 -3.86 -2.39 27.68
N ASP A 293 -5.10 -2.54 27.23
CA ASP A 293 -5.70 -3.83 26.93
C ASP A 293 -4.94 -4.60 25.82
N ILE A 294 -4.17 -3.90 25.00
CA ILE A 294 -3.39 -4.48 23.90
C ILE A 294 -1.87 -4.46 24.16
N GLU A 295 -1.45 -4.16 25.38
CA GLU A 295 -0.03 -4.22 25.75
C GLU A 295 0.54 -5.61 25.45
N GLY A 296 1.66 -5.67 24.75
CA GLY A 296 2.32 -6.90 24.33
C GLY A 296 1.77 -7.55 23.05
N HIS A 297 0.66 -7.06 22.46
CA HIS A 297 0.18 -7.58 21.18
C HIS A 297 1.20 -7.30 20.08
N ILE A 298 1.50 -8.32 19.25
CA ILE A 298 2.41 -8.21 18.12
C ILE A 298 1.60 -8.05 16.84
N THR A 299 2.09 -7.22 15.93
CA THR A 299 1.58 -7.10 14.57
C THR A 299 2.70 -7.12 13.55
N ARG A 300 2.42 -7.59 12.36
CA ARG A 300 3.36 -7.47 11.23
C ARG A 300 3.26 -6.08 10.62
N SER A 301 4.35 -5.55 10.08
CA SER A 301 4.38 -4.28 9.38
C SER A 301 5.48 -4.27 8.31
N PRO A 302 5.37 -3.51 7.23
CA PRO A 302 6.50 -3.22 6.35
C PRO A 302 7.23 -1.92 6.72
N PHE A 303 6.75 -1.19 7.72
CA PHE A 303 7.25 0.12 8.13
C PHE A 303 7.35 0.23 9.65
N ALA A 304 8.33 0.99 10.13
CA ALA A 304 8.48 1.30 11.54
C ALA A 304 9.01 2.73 11.72
N LEU A 305 8.29 3.52 12.51
CA LEU A 305 8.68 4.90 12.80
C LEU A 305 9.96 4.96 13.67
N ASP A 306 10.18 3.99 14.54
CA ASP A 306 11.38 3.89 15.40
C ASP A 306 12.67 3.65 14.61
N LEU A 307 12.58 3.29 13.31
CA LEU A 307 13.74 3.23 12.40
C LEU A 307 14.21 4.62 11.91
N GLN A 308 13.57 5.72 12.29
CA GLN A 308 13.95 7.10 11.90
C GLN A 308 15.39 7.47 12.31
N ALA A 309 15.95 6.86 13.35
CA ALA A 309 17.33 7.06 13.73
C ALA A 309 18.32 6.50 12.69
N LYS A 310 17.94 5.42 11.99
CA LYS A 310 18.73 4.76 10.94
C LYS A 310 18.39 5.28 9.53
N LYS A 311 17.21 5.89 9.34
CA LYS A 311 16.69 6.43 8.07
C LYS A 311 16.16 7.85 8.27
N PRO A 312 16.98 8.89 8.13
CA PRO A 312 16.57 10.30 8.35
C PRO A 312 15.35 10.73 7.54
N LEU A 313 15.17 10.20 6.33
CA LEU A 313 14.03 10.46 5.46
C LEU A 313 12.68 10.17 6.17
N ILE A 314 12.64 9.16 7.06
CA ILE A 314 11.43 8.86 7.84
C ILE A 314 11.05 10.05 8.71
N ARG A 315 12.03 10.64 9.42
CA ARG A 315 11.80 11.80 10.28
C ARG A 315 11.35 13.01 9.46
N GLU A 316 12.01 13.28 8.34
CA GLU A 316 11.68 14.41 7.46
C GLU A 316 10.23 14.31 6.94
N ILE A 317 9.83 13.14 6.48
CA ILE A 317 8.46 12.88 6.01
C ILE A 317 7.45 12.93 7.16
N ASN A 318 7.80 12.40 8.34
CA ASN A 318 6.92 12.44 9.50
C ASN A 318 6.62 13.88 9.93
N GLU A 319 7.64 14.75 9.98
CA GLU A 319 7.47 16.16 10.31
C GLU A 319 6.63 16.93 9.28
N LEU A 320 6.69 16.53 8.00
CA LEU A 320 5.82 17.09 6.97
C LEU A 320 4.38 16.59 7.12
N PHE A 321 4.21 15.29 7.43
CA PHE A 321 2.89 14.68 7.61
C PHE A 321 2.14 15.29 8.81
N LYS A 322 2.83 15.54 9.91
CA LYS A 322 2.26 16.22 11.09
C LYS A 322 1.67 17.60 10.78
N LYS A 323 2.24 18.30 9.81
CA LYS A 323 1.82 19.66 9.42
C LYS A 323 0.69 19.68 8.39
N GLN A 324 0.24 18.50 7.92
CA GLN A 324 -0.81 18.45 6.92
C GLN A 324 -2.15 18.94 7.48
N LYS A 325 -2.89 19.70 6.66
CA LYS A 325 -4.22 20.23 7.03
C LYS A 325 -5.20 19.14 7.42
N ASP A 326 -5.14 18.00 6.71
CA ASP A 326 -6.01 16.85 6.93
C ASP A 326 -5.53 15.94 8.08
N ASN A 327 -4.50 16.39 8.82
CA ASN A 327 -3.99 15.77 10.05
C ASN A 327 -4.01 16.78 11.24
N PRO A 328 -5.20 17.28 11.65
CA PRO A 328 -5.31 18.39 12.60
C PRO A 328 -4.73 18.09 13.99
N GLY A 329 -4.60 16.81 14.35
CA GLY A 329 -3.97 16.40 15.62
C GLY A 329 -2.45 16.29 15.57
N GLY A 330 -1.81 16.54 14.42
CA GLY A 330 -0.36 16.38 14.25
C GLY A 330 0.13 14.97 14.55
N ARG A 331 -0.67 13.94 14.20
CA ARG A 331 -0.32 12.53 14.43
C ARG A 331 0.90 12.15 13.63
N ASP A 332 1.69 11.24 14.18
CA ASP A 332 2.80 10.62 13.47
C ASP A 332 2.28 9.81 12.26
N ILE A 333 3.11 9.75 11.21
CA ILE A 333 2.81 8.91 10.06
C ILE A 333 2.88 7.43 10.47
N SER A 334 1.80 6.69 10.18
CA SER A 334 1.71 5.27 10.47
C SER A 334 2.03 4.40 9.25
N GLU A 335 1.83 3.10 9.37
CA GLU A 335 2.16 2.10 8.35
C GLU A 335 1.41 2.33 7.04
N ALA A 336 0.09 2.49 7.08
CA ALA A 336 -0.71 2.60 5.86
C ALA A 336 -0.43 3.86 5.04
N PRO A 337 -0.42 5.09 5.61
CA PRO A 337 -0.07 6.28 4.85
C PRO A 337 1.37 6.24 4.30
N THR A 338 2.30 5.56 5.00
CA THR A 338 3.66 5.39 4.47
C THR A 338 3.70 4.45 3.26
N ARG A 339 2.87 3.40 3.24
CA ARG A 339 2.71 2.52 2.07
C ARG A 339 2.08 3.27 0.89
N ALA A 340 1.03 4.03 1.13
CA ALA A 340 0.38 4.87 0.13
C ALA A 340 1.36 5.87 -0.50
N LEU A 341 2.11 6.59 0.34
CA LEU A 341 3.15 7.52 -0.09
C LEU A 341 4.22 6.82 -0.95
N THR A 342 4.71 5.67 -0.51
CA THR A 342 5.72 4.91 -1.25
C THR A 342 5.19 4.46 -2.60
N ALA A 343 3.97 3.91 -2.67
CA ALA A 343 3.34 3.51 -3.92
C ALA A 343 3.16 4.71 -4.87
N PHE A 344 2.71 5.85 -4.33
CA PHE A 344 2.53 7.06 -5.11
C PHE A 344 3.85 7.61 -5.65
N THR A 345 4.91 7.67 -4.84
CA THR A 345 6.21 8.18 -5.29
C THR A 345 6.84 7.28 -6.36
N VAL A 346 6.68 5.97 -6.26
CA VAL A 346 7.10 5.00 -7.29
C VAL A 346 6.31 5.20 -8.59
N LEU A 347 5.00 5.45 -8.51
CA LEU A 347 4.17 5.75 -9.67
C LEU A 347 4.60 7.06 -10.34
N MET A 348 4.87 8.12 -9.56
CA MET A 348 5.34 9.40 -10.09
C MET A 348 6.72 9.28 -10.73
N ASP A 349 7.63 8.50 -10.16
CA ASP A 349 8.91 8.20 -10.78
C ASP A 349 8.75 7.52 -12.15
N ALA A 350 7.86 6.54 -12.24
CA ALA A 350 7.59 5.84 -13.49
C ALA A 350 7.00 6.79 -14.55
N ILE A 351 6.04 7.64 -14.20
CA ILE A 351 5.45 8.64 -15.09
C ILE A 351 6.49 9.65 -15.55
N ASN A 352 7.34 10.12 -14.63
CA ASN A 352 8.42 11.05 -14.95
C ASN A 352 9.44 10.46 -15.93
N ARG A 353 9.82 9.18 -15.75
CA ARG A 353 10.73 8.44 -16.66
C ARG A 353 10.07 8.10 -17.99
N ALA A 354 8.78 7.82 -18.00
CA ALA A 354 8.00 7.56 -19.21
C ALA A 354 7.96 8.79 -20.14
N ARG A 355 8.09 10.01 -19.58
CA ARG A 355 7.89 11.27 -20.30
C ARG A 355 6.56 11.33 -21.07
N SER A 356 5.56 10.64 -20.56
CA SER A 356 4.26 10.45 -21.19
C SER A 356 3.19 10.29 -20.12
N THR A 357 1.97 10.74 -20.44
CA THR A 357 0.78 10.44 -19.64
C THR A 357 0.00 9.25 -20.19
N GLY A 358 0.49 8.65 -21.27
CA GLY A 358 -0.11 7.47 -21.91
C GLY A 358 0.06 6.22 -21.04
N PRO A 359 -1.02 5.46 -20.79
CA PRO A 359 -1.00 4.29 -19.90
C PRO A 359 0.06 3.26 -20.28
N GLU A 360 0.26 2.96 -21.57
CA GLU A 360 1.24 1.95 -22.01
C GLU A 360 2.68 2.37 -21.71
N ASP A 361 3.03 3.65 -21.88
CA ASP A 361 4.35 4.15 -21.57
C ASP A 361 4.61 4.12 -20.07
N ILE A 362 3.60 4.48 -19.27
CA ILE A 362 3.67 4.37 -17.80
C ILE A 362 3.86 2.92 -17.38
N ARG A 363 3.10 1.99 -17.97
CA ARG A 363 3.26 0.55 -17.70
C ARG A 363 4.68 0.06 -18.00
N LYS A 364 5.24 0.40 -19.16
CA LYS A 364 6.61 0.04 -19.52
C LYS A 364 7.61 0.61 -18.51
N ALA A 365 7.43 1.84 -18.08
CA ALA A 365 8.26 2.46 -17.05
C ALA A 365 8.12 1.80 -15.67
N LEU A 366 6.92 1.32 -15.30
CA LEU A 366 6.69 0.55 -14.08
C LEU A 366 7.40 -0.82 -14.13
N VAL A 367 7.26 -1.55 -15.23
CA VAL A 367 7.97 -2.84 -15.44
C VAL A 367 9.49 -2.65 -15.32
N ALA A 368 10.02 -1.51 -15.80
CA ALA A 368 11.44 -1.16 -15.71
C ALA A 368 11.82 -0.44 -14.41
N ALA A 369 10.95 -0.44 -13.39
CA ALA A 369 11.23 0.26 -12.14
C ALA A 369 12.45 -0.34 -11.41
N ASN A 370 13.31 0.55 -10.91
CA ASN A 370 14.48 0.20 -10.11
C ASN A 370 14.75 1.33 -9.10
N VAL A 371 13.91 1.39 -8.08
CA VAL A 371 14.05 2.42 -7.03
C VAL A 371 14.96 1.87 -5.93
N PRO A 372 16.05 2.58 -5.59
CA PRO A 372 17.00 2.10 -4.59
C PRO A 372 16.49 2.30 -3.16
N ALA A 373 17.04 1.52 -2.22
CA ALA A 373 16.60 1.45 -0.82
C ALA A 373 16.70 2.80 -0.06
N GLU A 374 17.68 3.62 -0.40
CA GLU A 374 17.90 4.93 0.25
C GLU A 374 16.82 5.98 -0.10
N GLN A 375 16.04 5.75 -1.16
CA GLN A 375 14.92 6.60 -1.54
C GLN A 375 13.57 6.12 -0.98
N LEU A 376 13.58 5.09 -0.14
CA LEU A 376 12.39 4.48 0.45
C LEU A 376 12.35 4.74 1.96
N LEU A 377 11.15 4.91 2.50
CA LEU A 377 10.93 4.95 3.95
C LEU A 377 10.98 3.54 4.55
N MET A 378 10.63 2.55 3.77
CA MET A 378 10.57 1.15 4.19
C MET A 378 11.97 0.54 4.35
N PRO A 379 12.16 -0.47 5.23
CA PRO A 379 13.42 -1.22 5.37
C PRO A 379 13.57 -2.28 4.26
N TRP A 380 13.23 -1.91 3.02
CA TRP A 380 13.31 -2.77 1.84
C TRP A 380 14.64 -2.61 1.11
N THR A 381 14.96 -3.57 0.26
CA THR A 381 16.15 -3.53 -0.59
C THR A 381 15.97 -2.69 -1.86
N GLY A 382 14.75 -2.25 -2.14
CA GLY A 382 14.40 -1.45 -3.30
C GLY A 382 12.97 -1.73 -3.77
N VAL A 383 12.60 -1.12 -4.93
CA VAL A 383 11.38 -1.49 -5.65
C VAL A 383 11.75 -1.93 -7.06
N ARG A 384 11.50 -3.21 -7.34
CA ARG A 384 11.53 -3.83 -8.66
C ARG A 384 10.36 -4.77 -8.77
N PHE A 385 9.64 -4.67 -9.86
CA PHE A 385 8.48 -5.53 -10.09
C PHE A 385 8.86 -6.80 -10.87
N ASP A 386 8.35 -7.94 -10.42
CA ASP A 386 8.38 -9.18 -11.18
C ASP A 386 7.35 -9.18 -12.33
N GLU A 387 7.25 -10.28 -13.04
CA GLU A 387 6.30 -10.50 -14.13
C GLU A 387 4.83 -10.41 -13.72
N LYS A 388 4.53 -10.57 -12.42
CA LYS A 388 3.20 -10.47 -11.83
C LYS A 388 2.89 -9.08 -11.28
N GLY A 389 3.83 -8.14 -11.43
CA GLY A 389 3.73 -6.79 -10.86
C GLY A 389 3.93 -6.71 -9.35
N GLN A 390 4.52 -7.74 -8.72
CA GLN A 390 4.87 -7.74 -7.31
C GLN A 390 6.28 -7.20 -7.10
N ASN A 391 6.45 -6.25 -6.16
CA ASN A 391 7.78 -5.84 -5.75
C ASN A 391 8.54 -6.99 -5.10
N THR A 392 9.75 -7.26 -5.60
CA THR A 392 10.66 -8.31 -5.12
C THR A 392 11.62 -7.85 -4.02
N GLY A 393 11.76 -6.53 -3.81
CA GLY A 393 12.65 -5.95 -2.80
C GLY A 393 12.03 -5.81 -1.41
N VAL A 394 10.87 -6.40 -1.18
CA VAL A 394 10.11 -6.24 0.06
C VAL A 394 10.74 -6.94 1.26
N ARG A 395 10.54 -6.36 2.44
CA ARG A 395 10.86 -6.97 3.74
C ARG A 395 9.72 -6.70 4.72
N ALA A 396 9.31 -7.71 5.46
CA ALA A 396 8.38 -7.59 6.58
C ALA A 396 9.15 -7.48 7.90
N ILE A 397 8.58 -6.75 8.83
CA ILE A 397 9.03 -6.64 10.22
C ILE A 397 7.90 -6.99 11.17
N LEU A 398 8.21 -7.28 12.43
CA LEU A 398 7.21 -7.39 13.49
C LEU A 398 7.43 -6.28 14.51
N GLN A 399 6.32 -5.70 14.92
CA GLN A 399 6.24 -4.69 15.96
C GLN A 399 5.39 -5.20 17.11
N GLN A 400 5.75 -4.85 18.32
CA GLN A 400 4.94 -5.10 19.50
C GLN A 400 4.42 -3.79 20.06
N ILE A 401 3.18 -3.75 20.49
CA ILE A 401 2.62 -2.60 21.17
C ILE A 401 3.15 -2.62 22.60
N GLN A 402 3.94 -1.61 22.94
CA GLN A 402 4.55 -1.43 24.26
C GLN A 402 4.36 0.01 24.73
N LYS A 403 3.78 0.20 25.90
CA LYS A 403 3.51 1.52 26.49
C LYS A 403 2.73 2.44 25.53
N GLY A 404 1.79 1.85 24.79
CA GLY A 404 0.92 2.56 23.83
C GLY A 404 1.59 2.96 22.51
N ALA A 405 2.79 2.46 22.20
CA ALA A 405 3.51 2.73 20.96
C ALA A 405 3.97 1.43 20.29
N TYR A 406 4.25 1.49 19.00
CA TYR A 406 4.83 0.36 18.26
C TYR A 406 6.35 0.34 18.44
N ALA A 407 6.89 -0.76 18.92
CA ALA A 407 8.33 -1.02 19.00
C ALA A 407 8.70 -2.17 18.07
N THR A 408 9.72 -2.00 17.24
CA THR A 408 10.23 -3.05 16.36
C THR A 408 10.91 -4.13 17.19
N ILE A 409 10.47 -5.39 17.06
CA ILE A 409 11.00 -6.54 17.81
C ILE A 409 11.65 -7.60 16.91
N TYR A 410 11.37 -7.56 15.60
CA TYR A 410 11.92 -8.53 14.64
C TYR A 410 11.96 -7.93 13.22
N PRO A 411 12.97 -8.24 12.42
CA PRO A 411 14.14 -9.09 12.72
C PRO A 411 14.99 -8.53 13.86
N PHE A 412 15.68 -9.41 14.59
CA PHE A 412 16.40 -9.02 15.80
C PHE A 412 17.52 -7.99 15.58
N ASP A 413 18.08 -7.91 14.36
CA ASP A 413 19.07 -6.89 13.97
C ASP A 413 18.47 -5.47 13.82
N LEU A 414 17.17 -5.38 13.67
CA LEU A 414 16.41 -4.12 13.60
C LEU A 414 15.69 -3.78 14.91
N ALA A 415 15.63 -4.74 15.86
CA ALA A 415 14.85 -4.57 17.08
C ALA A 415 15.28 -3.32 17.88
N SER A 416 14.30 -2.58 18.34
CA SER A 416 14.44 -1.39 19.20
C SER A 416 14.03 -1.66 20.66
N ALA A 417 13.38 -2.82 20.92
CA ALA A 417 12.90 -3.22 22.23
C ALA A 417 12.94 -4.72 22.43
N ASP A 418 12.99 -5.14 23.69
CA ASP A 418 12.80 -6.53 24.08
C ASP A 418 11.34 -6.96 24.00
N ILE A 419 11.14 -8.26 23.77
CA ILE A 419 9.80 -8.85 23.61
C ILE A 419 9.15 -9.08 24.97
N ILE A 420 7.96 -8.55 25.16
CA ILE A 420 7.06 -8.88 26.28
C ILE A 420 6.46 -10.26 26.00
N TYR A 421 6.77 -11.25 26.84
CA TYR A 421 6.27 -12.62 26.75
C TYR A 421 6.34 -13.33 28.11
N PRO A 422 5.30 -14.07 28.54
CA PRO A 422 3.97 -14.17 27.90
C PRO A 422 3.22 -12.83 27.95
N LEU A 423 2.07 -12.74 27.23
CA LEU A 423 1.22 -11.55 27.31
C LEU A 423 0.77 -11.32 28.76
N PRO A 424 0.83 -10.07 29.24
CA PRO A 424 0.43 -9.76 30.61
C PRO A 424 -1.09 -9.92 30.80
N GLY A 425 -1.50 -10.33 32.00
CA GLY A 425 -2.90 -10.38 32.40
C GLY A 425 -3.58 -9.02 32.35
N TYR A 426 -4.89 -8.94 32.13
CA TYR A 426 -5.61 -7.65 32.09
C TYR A 426 -5.45 -6.83 33.39
N LYS A 427 -5.25 -7.50 34.52
CA LYS A 427 -4.99 -6.87 35.84
C LYS A 427 -3.57 -6.34 35.99
N ASP A 428 -2.64 -6.87 35.19
CA ASP A 428 -1.21 -6.54 35.25
C ASP A 428 -0.85 -5.43 34.22
N LYS A 429 -1.75 -5.11 33.31
CA LYS A 429 -1.61 -4.05 32.30
C LYS A 429 -1.84 -2.68 32.94
N LYS A 430 -0.83 -1.82 32.89
CA LYS A 430 -0.86 -0.45 33.45
C LYS A 430 -1.00 0.60 32.36
#